data_664cd55e2ec3923553805b3903c62acc
#
_entry.id   664cd55e2ec3923553805b3903c62acc
#
_cell.length_a   1.000
_cell.length_b   1.000
_cell.length_c   1.000
_cell.angle_alpha   90.00
_cell.angle_beta   90.00
_cell.angle_gamma   90.00
#
_symmetry.space_group_name_H-M   'P 1'
#
loop_
_entity.id
_entity.type
_entity.pdbx_description
1 polymer ?
#
loop_
_entity_poly.entity_id
_entity_poly.type
_entity_poly.pdbx_seq_one_letter_code
_entity_poly.pdbx_strand_id
1 'polypeptide(L)' 'MPYVVEIRRERQNMAKVMSDFREWLDGQRFEPDAFRCTTADEDVTYRLEFKLESEAIACADVFGGRLVSTGD' A
#
# COMPACT_ATOMS: atom_id res chain seq x y z
N MET A 1 14.93 -3.28 7.88
CA MET A 1 14.61 -2.44 6.73
C MET A 1 13.16 -2.59 6.36
N PRO A 2 12.48 -1.52 6.04
CA PRO A 2 11.07 -1.64 5.69
C PRO A 2 10.89 -2.23 4.30
N TYR A 3 9.78 -2.90 4.14
CA TYR A 3 9.36 -3.43 2.85
C TYR A 3 8.24 -2.52 2.35
N VAL A 4 8.43 -1.91 1.20
CA VAL A 4 7.50 -0.94 0.66
C VAL A 4 6.67 -1.58 -0.44
N VAL A 5 5.35 -1.43 -0.33
CA VAL A 5 4.41 -1.87 -1.35
C VAL A 5 3.89 -0.63 -2.07
N GLU A 6 3.98 -0.65 -3.39
CA GLU A 6 3.52 0.45 -4.22
C GLU A 6 2.29 0.02 -5.00
N ILE A 7 1.21 0.77 -4.86
CA ILE A 7 -0.07 0.48 -5.50
C ILE A 7 -0.52 1.74 -6.21
N ARG A 8 -0.86 1.60 -7.49
CA ARG A 8 -1.29 2.73 -8.31
C ARG A 8 -2.74 2.56 -8.70
N ARG A 9 -3.53 3.62 -8.49
CA ARG A 9 -4.97 3.61 -8.79
C ARG A 9 -5.38 4.95 -9.36
N GLU A 10 -6.55 4.98 -9.97
CA GLU A 10 -7.09 6.22 -10.49
C GLU A 10 -7.47 7.16 -9.34
N ARG A 11 -7.20 8.43 -9.54
CA ARG A 11 -7.43 9.46 -8.54
C ARG A 11 -8.89 9.54 -8.11
N GLN A 12 -9.81 9.37 -9.05
CA GLN A 12 -11.24 9.47 -8.74
C GLN A 12 -11.72 8.37 -7.80
N ASN A 13 -10.96 7.28 -7.66
CA ASN A 13 -11.31 6.17 -6.77
C ASN A 13 -10.63 6.28 -5.41
N MET A 14 -10.01 7.40 -5.12
CA MET A 14 -9.19 7.55 -3.93
C MET A 14 -9.92 7.20 -2.63
N ALA A 15 -11.13 7.71 -2.45
CA ALA A 15 -11.89 7.47 -1.23
C ALA A 15 -12.17 5.99 -1.03
N LYS A 16 -12.57 5.30 -2.11
CA LYS A 16 -12.85 3.87 -2.05
C LYS A 16 -11.58 3.07 -1.77
N VAL A 17 -10.48 3.43 -2.42
CA VAL A 17 -9.22 2.72 -2.27
C VAL A 17 -8.70 2.87 -0.84
N MET A 18 -8.79 4.07 -0.29
CA MET A 18 -8.36 4.30 1.10
C MET A 18 -9.19 3.47 2.08
N SER A 19 -10.49 3.41 1.84
CA SER A 19 -11.38 2.61 2.68
C SER A 19 -11.03 1.12 2.57
N ASP A 20 -10.77 0.65 1.36
CA ASP A 20 -10.39 -0.75 1.13
C ASP A 20 -9.10 -1.10 1.87
N PHE A 21 -8.09 -0.22 1.83
CA PHE A 21 -6.85 -0.44 2.55
C PHE A 21 -7.12 -0.56 4.05
N ARG A 22 -7.90 0.36 4.58
CA ARG A 22 -8.20 0.38 6.02
C ARG A 22 -8.91 -0.89 6.46
N GLU A 23 -9.92 -1.30 5.71
CA GLU A 23 -10.67 -2.51 6.04
C GLU A 23 -9.79 -3.75 5.99
N TRP A 24 -8.95 -3.84 4.95
CA TRP A 24 -8.08 -4.98 4.81
C TRP A 24 -7.05 -5.04 5.93
N LEU A 25 -6.41 -3.92 6.22
CA LEU A 25 -5.39 -3.86 7.25
C LEU A 25 -5.98 -4.19 8.63
N ASP A 26 -7.16 -3.66 8.92
CA ASP A 26 -7.85 -3.96 10.18
C ASP A 26 -8.21 -5.43 10.28
N GLY A 27 -8.69 -6.02 9.18
CA GLY A 27 -9.05 -7.42 9.14
C GLY A 27 -7.87 -8.34 9.36
N GLN A 28 -6.70 -7.96 8.85
CA GLN A 28 -5.48 -8.74 9.02
C GLN A 28 -4.73 -8.37 10.30
N ARG A 29 -5.11 -7.28 10.94
CA ARG A 29 -4.42 -6.72 12.10
C ARG A 29 -2.98 -6.33 11.75
N PHE A 30 -2.79 -5.85 10.54
CA PHE A 30 -1.50 -5.34 10.11
C PHE A 30 -1.43 -3.84 10.35
N GLU A 31 -0.30 -3.38 10.83
CA GLU A 31 -0.08 -1.95 11.03
C GLU A 31 1.15 -1.54 10.24
N PRO A 32 0.96 -0.87 9.10
CA PRO A 32 2.13 -0.40 8.34
C PRO A 32 2.87 0.68 9.13
N ASP A 33 4.18 0.69 9.00
CA ASP A 33 5.01 1.69 9.66
C ASP A 33 4.77 3.08 9.08
N ALA A 34 4.44 3.14 7.79
CA ALA A 34 4.18 4.40 7.13
C ALA A 34 3.20 4.17 5.99
N PHE A 35 2.44 5.19 5.69
CA PHE A 35 1.48 5.19 4.60
C PHE A 35 1.61 6.53 3.90
N ARG A 36 1.93 6.51 2.61
CA ARG A 36 2.11 7.73 1.84
C ARG A 36 1.33 7.68 0.55
N CYS A 37 0.83 8.82 0.13
CA CYS A 37 0.12 8.96 -1.13
C CYS A 37 0.79 10.06 -1.94
N THR A 38 1.01 9.78 -3.21
CA THR A 38 1.52 10.77 -4.15
C THR A 38 0.52 10.89 -5.28
N THR A 39 -0.03 12.08 -5.47
CA THR A 39 -0.97 12.31 -6.56
C THR A 39 -0.22 12.84 -7.78
N ALA A 40 -0.61 12.37 -8.94
CA ALA A 40 -0.07 12.85 -10.20
C ALA A 40 -1.22 12.83 -11.21
N ASP A 41 -1.52 13.97 -11.78
CA ASP A 41 -2.59 14.11 -12.79
C ASP A 41 -3.83 13.28 -12.50
N GLU A 42 -3.93 12.09 -13.09
CA GLU A 42 -5.11 11.24 -12.96
C GLU A 42 -4.91 10.06 -12.04
N ASP A 43 -3.70 9.85 -11.55
CA ASP A 43 -3.36 8.69 -10.75
C ASP A 43 -2.91 9.06 -9.35
N VAL A 44 -3.06 8.10 -8.45
CA VAL A 44 -2.50 8.21 -7.10
C VAL A 44 -1.66 6.96 -6.86
N THR A 45 -0.45 7.17 -6.37
CA THR A 45 0.43 6.08 -5.98
C THR A 45 0.44 6.00 -4.47
N TYR A 46 0.08 4.83 -3.95
CA TYR A 46 0.05 4.57 -2.52
C TYR A 46 1.26 3.75 -2.15
N ARG A 47 1.96 4.17 -1.10
CA ARG A 47 3.12 3.43 -0.60
C ARG A 47 2.89 3.08 0.85
N LEU A 48 2.90 1.78 1.13
CA LEU A 48 2.74 1.26 2.47
C LEU A 48 4.04 0.58 2.87
N GLU A 49 4.55 0.93 4.04
CA GLU A 49 5.80 0.34 4.54
C GLU A 49 5.48 -0.64 5.67
N PHE A 50 5.99 -1.84 5.52
CA PHE A 50 5.81 -2.90 6.52
C PHE A 50 7.15 -3.35 7.05
N LYS A 51 7.18 -3.79 8.30
CA LYS A 51 8.39 -4.36 8.90
C LYS A 51 8.63 -5.78 8.45
N LEU A 52 7.57 -6.51 8.12
CA LEU A 52 7.65 -7.91 7.75
C LEU A 52 7.39 -8.09 6.27
N GLU A 53 8.26 -8.86 5.64
CA GLU A 53 8.12 -9.15 4.22
C GLU A 53 6.80 -9.86 3.91
N SER A 54 6.39 -10.77 4.79
CA SER A 54 5.15 -11.51 4.58
C SER A 54 3.94 -10.59 4.50
N GLU A 55 3.90 -9.55 5.33
CA GLU A 55 2.81 -8.60 5.30
C GLU A 55 2.83 -7.79 4.01
N ALA A 56 4.02 -7.39 3.59
CA ALA A 56 4.18 -6.62 2.35
C ALA A 56 3.74 -7.45 1.14
N ILE A 57 4.16 -8.71 1.09
CA ILE A 57 3.79 -9.60 0.00
C ILE A 57 2.27 -9.80 -0.04
N ALA A 58 1.65 -10.02 1.12
CA ALA A 58 0.21 -10.20 1.19
C ALA A 58 -0.52 -8.97 0.68
N CYS A 59 -0.06 -7.78 1.06
CA CYS A 59 -0.65 -6.53 0.60
C CYS A 59 -0.53 -6.37 -0.91
N ALA A 60 0.65 -6.63 -1.45
CA ALA A 60 0.88 -6.53 -2.89
C ALA A 60 0.00 -7.51 -3.65
N ASP A 61 -0.18 -8.70 -3.11
CA ASP A 61 -0.97 -9.74 -3.75
C ASP A 61 -2.45 -9.39 -3.80
N VAL A 62 -2.98 -8.90 -2.68
CA VAL A 62 -4.40 -8.57 -2.57
C VAL A 62 -4.77 -7.38 -3.44
N PHE A 63 -3.92 -6.36 -3.49
CA PHE A 63 -4.24 -5.12 -4.20
C PHE A 63 -3.59 -5.02 -5.56
N GLY A 64 -2.88 -6.05 -5.99
CA GLY A 64 -2.22 -6.03 -7.29
C GLY A 64 -1.10 -5.01 -7.36
N GLY A 65 -0.49 -4.72 -6.21
CA GLY A 65 0.62 -3.80 -6.16
C GLY A 65 1.93 -4.50 -6.41
N ARG A 66 3.01 -3.78 -6.20
CA ARG A 66 4.31 -4.38 -6.35
C ARG A 66 5.20 -4.03 -5.16
N LEU A 67 6.04 -4.98 -4.81
CA LEU A 67 6.97 -4.82 -3.71
C LEU A 67 8.18 -4.03 -4.20
N VAL A 68 8.43 -2.90 -3.58
CA VAL A 68 9.56 -2.04 -3.89
C VAL A 68 10.50 -2.08 -2.72
N SER A 69 11.72 -2.56 -2.94
CA SER A 69 12.71 -2.58 -1.90
C SER A 69 13.33 -1.20 -1.76
N THR A 70 13.40 -0.71 -0.53
CA THR A 70 14.08 0.57 -0.26
C THR A 70 15.47 0.32 0.27
N GLY A 71 15.95 -0.84 0.15
CA GLY A 71 17.17 -1.26 0.70
C GLY A 71 18.36 -0.53 0.39
N ASP A 72 18.89 -0.51 0.42
CA ASP A 72 19.77 -0.26 0.09
C ASP A 72 20.46 -0.20 0.58
#